data_cd6b11d1e51d244b8efbd30a249bc453
#
_entry.id   cd6b11d1e51d244b8efbd30a249bc453
#
_cell.length_a   1.000
_cell.length_b   1.000
_cell.length_c   1.000
_cell.angle_alpha   90.00
_cell.angle_beta   90.00
_cell.angle_gamma   90.00
#
_symmetry.space_group_name_H-M   'P 1'
#
loop_
_entity.id
_entity.type
_entity.pdbx_description
1 polymer ?
#
loop_
_entity_poly.entity_id
_entity_poly.type
_entity_poly.pdbx_seq_one_letter_code
_entity_poly.pdbx_strand_id
1 'polypeptide(L)'
;GEEVGVARETRGDLGFSGLVTARSSDEPKVMSDERKTDERARGATDAGYMVHGIKRRSSSYNHPRLEHIMEPGYPNGQNFFLHYGDLTDLHALVAICRDVRPTEVYNLAAQSHVQVSFQMPMYTAEVDGVGTLNLLEAIRLSGQQKTARFYQASTSELYGKVQEIPQSETTPFYPRSPYAVAKMMAFWAVVNYRESYDMYACNGILFNHESPRRGETFVTRKITLAVANIKAGKQECLYLGNMDAKRDWGHARDYVECMWKMLQQDHPEDFVVATGETNTVRHFVDRAFDIAGMKLRFEGEGVNEVGIEIATGRTLVRVHERYFRPAEVDLLIGDPAKALEKLKWNPRTTSLEELIKEMVDADIARVENPTLRF
;
A
#
# COMPACT_ATOMS: atom_id res chain seq x y z
N GLY A 1 -15.22 19.14 37.69
CA GLY A 1 -15.60 18.10 36.79
C GLY A 1 -15.10 18.48 35.41
N GLU A 2 -13.88 18.09 35.05
CA GLU A 2 -13.34 18.24 33.70
C GLU A 2 -13.80 17.01 32.91
N GLU A 3 -14.61 17.21 31.91
CA GLU A 3 -14.94 16.19 30.93
C GLU A 3 -13.71 15.92 30.03
N VAL A 4 -13.08 14.79 30.27
CA VAL A 4 -12.08 14.24 29.34
C VAL A 4 -12.84 13.80 28.07
N GLY A 5 -12.78 14.63 27.05
CA GLY A 5 -13.24 14.29 25.71
C GLY A 5 -12.41 13.15 25.15
N VAL A 6 -12.88 11.92 25.29
CA VAL A 6 -12.37 10.77 24.56
C VAL A 6 -12.69 10.99 23.09
N ALA A 7 -11.70 11.45 22.33
CA ALA A 7 -11.76 11.43 20.88
C ALA A 7 -12.03 9.98 20.46
N ARG A 8 -13.24 9.71 19.99
CA ARG A 8 -13.57 8.48 19.26
C ARG A 8 -12.69 8.48 18.01
N GLU A 9 -11.51 7.85 18.10
CA GLU A 9 -10.82 7.42 16.92
C GLU A 9 -11.74 6.44 16.21
N THR A 10 -12.37 6.94 15.18
CA THR A 10 -13.08 6.12 14.21
C THR A 10 -12.13 5.03 13.76
N ARG A 11 -12.55 3.77 13.87
CA ARG A 11 -11.93 2.61 13.24
C ARG A 11 -11.99 2.81 11.73
N GLY A 12 -11.18 3.76 11.25
CA GLY A 12 -11.09 4.17 9.88
C GLY A 12 -10.26 3.17 9.09
N ASP A 13 -10.82 2.74 8.00
CA ASP A 13 -10.15 2.25 6.80
C ASP A 13 -9.15 1.10 6.97
N LEU A 14 -9.61 -0.01 7.49
CA LEU A 14 -8.94 -1.28 7.25
C LEU A 14 -9.33 -1.75 5.86
N GLY A 15 -8.44 -1.42 4.92
CA GLY A 15 -8.59 -1.52 3.49
C GLY A 15 -9.11 -2.84 2.94
N PHE A 16 -9.41 -2.76 1.70
CA PHE A 16 -9.78 -3.79 0.74
C PHE A 16 -9.05 -5.12 0.97
N SER A 17 -9.80 -6.21 1.19
CA SER A 17 -9.26 -7.52 1.51
C SER A 17 -9.20 -8.42 0.28
N GLY A 18 -8.11 -8.34 -0.48
CA GLY A 18 -7.81 -9.29 -1.54
C GLY A 18 -8.53 -9.05 -2.88
N LEU A 19 -7.79 -9.07 -3.97
CA LEU A 19 -8.31 -9.06 -5.32
C LEU A 19 -8.14 -10.45 -5.93
N VAL A 20 -9.23 -11.04 -6.38
CA VAL A 20 -9.23 -12.34 -7.07
C VAL A 20 -9.62 -12.09 -8.52
N THR A 21 -8.81 -12.49 -9.49
CA THR A 21 -9.08 -12.28 -10.91
C THR A 21 -9.26 -13.59 -11.66
N ALA A 22 -10.24 -13.64 -12.55
CA ALA A 22 -10.41 -14.72 -13.53
C ALA A 22 -10.25 -14.14 -14.94
N ARG A 23 -9.55 -14.85 -15.82
CA ARG A 23 -9.29 -14.39 -17.19
C ARG A 23 -10.47 -14.74 -18.11
N SER A 24 -10.88 -13.81 -18.97
CA SER A 24 -11.71 -14.10 -20.14
C SER A 24 -10.88 -14.83 -21.21
N SER A 25 -11.50 -15.68 -22.02
CA SER A 25 -10.88 -16.63 -22.96
C SER A 25 -10.18 -16.03 -24.18
N ASP A 26 -10.00 -14.71 -24.26
CA ASP A 26 -9.34 -14.04 -25.38
C ASP A 26 -8.00 -13.42 -24.98
N GLU A 27 -7.03 -13.44 -25.89
CA GLU A 27 -5.62 -13.07 -25.69
C GLU A 27 -5.38 -11.69 -25.06
N PRO A 28 -4.25 -11.50 -24.33
CA PRO A 28 -3.94 -10.26 -23.66
C PRO A 28 -3.64 -9.18 -24.69
N LYS A 29 -4.47 -8.13 -24.72
CA LYS A 29 -4.11 -6.89 -25.41
C LYS A 29 -3.15 -6.12 -24.51
N VAL A 30 -1.94 -5.90 -25.04
CA VAL A 30 -0.94 -5.03 -24.47
C VAL A 30 -1.54 -3.64 -24.28
N MET A 31 -1.48 -3.15 -23.04
CA MET A 31 -1.96 -1.82 -22.69
C MET A 31 -1.07 -0.75 -23.34
N SER A 32 -1.62 -0.02 -24.29
CA SER A 32 -1.13 1.30 -24.70
C SER A 32 -2.14 2.36 -24.28
N ASP A 33 -1.67 3.30 -23.50
CA ASP A 33 -2.07 4.69 -23.37
C ASP A 33 -3.22 5.12 -22.43
N GLU A 34 -2.78 6.04 -21.56
CA GLU A 34 -3.38 7.27 -21.02
C GLU A 34 -4.87 7.31 -20.64
N ARG A 35 -5.25 6.80 -19.46
CA ARG A 35 -6.12 7.50 -18.48
C ARG A 35 -6.23 6.71 -17.18
N LYS A 36 -5.51 7.18 -16.21
CA LYS A 36 -5.09 6.48 -15.00
C LYS A 36 -5.88 6.95 -13.80
N THR A 37 -6.59 6.03 -13.16
CA THR A 37 -6.90 6.18 -11.74
C THR A 37 -7.77 5.02 -11.25
N ASP A 38 -7.28 4.36 -10.32
CA ASP A 38 -7.65 3.19 -9.56
C ASP A 38 -6.98 1.91 -10.07
N GLU A 39 -5.74 1.89 -9.71
CA GLU A 39 -4.67 1.29 -10.49
C GLU A 39 -4.73 -0.24 -10.55
N ARG A 40 -5.49 -0.90 -9.67
CA ARG A 40 -5.52 -2.37 -9.59
C ARG A 40 -6.78 -2.98 -10.22
N ALA A 41 -7.94 -2.57 -9.73
CA ALA A 41 -9.20 -3.09 -10.26
C ALA A 41 -9.45 -2.57 -11.68
N ARG A 42 -9.13 -1.28 -11.92
CA ARG A 42 -9.30 -0.64 -13.22
C ARG A 42 -8.35 -1.20 -14.27
N GLY A 43 -7.06 -1.31 -13.96
CA GLY A 43 -6.07 -1.88 -14.86
C GLY A 43 -6.42 -3.31 -15.27
N ALA A 44 -6.93 -4.13 -14.35
CA ALA A 44 -7.34 -5.49 -14.64
C ALA A 44 -8.64 -5.53 -15.47
N THR A 45 -9.66 -4.71 -15.16
CA THR A 45 -10.91 -4.66 -15.95
C THR A 45 -10.66 -4.08 -17.34
N ASP A 46 -9.81 -3.07 -17.48
CA ASP A 46 -9.43 -2.48 -18.77
C ASP A 46 -8.60 -3.45 -19.63
N ALA A 47 -7.85 -4.35 -19.00
CA ALA A 47 -7.15 -5.46 -19.67
C ALA A 47 -8.05 -6.65 -20.02
N GLY A 48 -9.37 -6.57 -19.77
CA GLY A 48 -10.33 -7.61 -20.10
C GLY A 48 -10.46 -8.71 -19.05
N TYR A 49 -9.94 -8.51 -17.83
CA TYR A 49 -10.15 -9.44 -16.73
C TYR A 49 -11.56 -9.30 -16.13
N MET A 50 -12.10 -10.41 -15.68
CA MET A 50 -13.20 -10.42 -14.70
C MET A 50 -12.56 -10.28 -13.31
N VAL A 51 -12.86 -9.21 -12.61
CA VAL A 51 -12.25 -8.86 -11.34
C VAL A 51 -13.20 -9.14 -10.18
N HIS A 52 -12.75 -9.96 -9.24
CA HIS A 52 -13.50 -10.30 -8.04
C HIS A 52 -12.80 -9.78 -6.82
N GLY A 53 -13.38 -8.80 -6.14
CA GLY A 53 -12.87 -8.25 -4.90
C GLY A 53 -13.53 -8.88 -3.68
N ILE A 54 -12.77 -9.07 -2.59
CA ILE A 54 -13.31 -9.51 -1.30
C ILE A 54 -13.32 -8.31 -0.36
N LYS A 55 -14.48 -8.01 0.24
CA LYS A 55 -14.63 -6.97 1.25
C LYS A 55 -15.23 -7.52 2.54
N ARG A 56 -14.79 -6.99 3.67
CA ARG A 56 -15.37 -7.33 4.97
C ARG A 56 -16.77 -6.74 5.13
N ARG A 57 -17.64 -7.45 5.84
CA ARG A 57 -18.88 -6.84 6.33
C ARG A 57 -18.57 -5.80 7.40
N SER A 58 -19.18 -4.63 7.27
CA SER A 58 -19.05 -3.53 8.22
C SER A 58 -20.40 -2.85 8.35
N SER A 59 -20.70 -2.29 9.54
CA SER A 59 -21.84 -1.42 9.76
C SER A 59 -21.66 -0.03 9.16
N SER A 60 -20.43 0.34 8.82
CA SER A 60 -20.09 1.57 8.10
C SER A 60 -19.67 1.27 6.66
N TYR A 61 -19.83 2.26 5.79
CA TYR A 61 -19.39 2.20 4.41
C TYR A 61 -17.86 2.08 4.34
N ASN A 62 -17.32 1.06 3.67
CA ASN A 62 -15.89 0.72 3.71
C ASN A 62 -15.23 0.53 2.33
N HIS A 63 -15.85 1.03 1.25
CA HIS A 63 -15.29 0.94 -0.11
C HIS A 63 -15.43 2.24 -0.95
N PRO A 64 -15.23 3.43 -0.39
CA PRO A 64 -15.41 4.69 -1.11
C PRO A 64 -14.49 4.83 -2.32
N ARG A 65 -13.31 4.17 -2.30
CA ARG A 65 -12.35 4.19 -3.41
C ARG A 65 -12.77 3.36 -4.62
N LEU A 66 -13.83 2.56 -4.50
CA LEU A 66 -14.33 1.68 -5.57
C LEU A 66 -15.66 2.16 -6.14
N GLU A 67 -16.28 3.21 -5.57
CA GLU A 67 -17.60 3.69 -6.00
C GLU A 67 -17.66 3.94 -7.49
N HIS A 68 -16.68 4.67 -8.01
CA HIS A 68 -16.64 5.03 -9.43
C HIS A 68 -16.55 3.83 -10.38
N ILE A 69 -15.97 2.69 -9.95
CA ILE A 69 -15.97 1.43 -10.75
C ILE A 69 -17.33 0.75 -10.68
N MET A 70 -18.10 0.99 -9.62
CA MET A 70 -19.40 0.37 -9.38
C MET A 70 -20.57 1.21 -9.92
N GLU A 71 -20.32 2.45 -10.35
CA GLU A 71 -21.36 3.33 -10.88
C GLU A 71 -21.93 2.81 -12.21
N PRO A 72 -23.26 2.93 -12.42
CA PRO A 72 -23.86 2.64 -13.71
C PRO A 72 -23.24 3.47 -14.81
N GLY A 73 -22.74 2.83 -15.87
CA GLY A 73 -22.10 3.53 -17.00
C GLY A 73 -20.58 3.53 -16.98
N TYR A 74 -19.95 2.99 -15.94
CA TYR A 74 -18.52 2.72 -16.01
C TYR A 74 -18.24 1.68 -17.12
N PRO A 75 -17.32 1.95 -18.08
CA PRO A 75 -17.20 1.16 -19.32
C PRO A 75 -17.00 -0.35 -19.10
N ASN A 76 -16.31 -0.72 -18.02
CA ASN A 76 -16.00 -2.12 -17.68
C ASN A 76 -16.57 -2.55 -16.30
N GLY A 77 -17.51 -1.79 -15.74
CA GLY A 77 -18.08 -2.08 -14.41
C GLY A 77 -18.83 -3.41 -14.33
N GLN A 78 -19.32 -3.93 -15.45
CA GLN A 78 -19.92 -5.26 -15.54
C GLN A 78 -18.91 -6.41 -15.34
N ASN A 79 -17.62 -6.14 -15.36
CA ASN A 79 -16.54 -7.11 -15.14
C ASN A 79 -15.98 -7.04 -13.71
N PHE A 80 -16.58 -6.25 -12.82
CA PHE A 80 -16.15 -6.08 -11.43
C PHE A 80 -17.20 -6.57 -10.44
N PHE A 81 -16.82 -7.52 -9.58
CA PHE A 81 -17.71 -8.19 -8.62
C PHE A 81 -17.14 -8.07 -7.20
N LEU A 82 -17.99 -7.75 -6.22
CA LEU A 82 -17.62 -7.71 -4.81
C LEU A 82 -18.28 -8.84 -4.02
N HIS A 83 -17.45 -9.62 -3.33
CA HIS A 83 -17.87 -10.68 -2.42
C HIS A 83 -17.68 -10.24 -0.97
N TYR A 84 -18.59 -10.68 -0.09
CA TYR A 84 -18.37 -10.56 1.34
C TYR A 84 -17.52 -11.71 1.85
N GLY A 85 -16.41 -11.40 2.52
CA GLY A 85 -15.50 -12.37 3.11
C GLY A 85 -14.50 -11.67 4.04
N ASP A 86 -13.76 -12.45 4.79
CA ASP A 86 -12.66 -12.00 5.66
C ASP A 86 -11.51 -12.99 5.54
N LEU A 87 -10.25 -12.54 5.63
CA LEU A 87 -9.09 -13.44 5.62
C LEU A 87 -9.10 -14.40 6.81
N THR A 88 -9.78 -14.05 7.90
CA THR A 88 -9.94 -14.90 9.08
C THR A 88 -11.04 -15.95 8.93
N ASP A 89 -11.84 -15.91 7.86
CA ASP A 89 -12.91 -16.85 7.57
C ASP A 89 -12.55 -17.78 6.39
N LEU A 90 -11.87 -18.88 6.71
CA LEU A 90 -11.49 -19.90 5.73
C LEU A 90 -12.69 -20.45 4.92
N HIS A 91 -13.86 -20.61 5.55
CA HIS A 91 -15.01 -21.19 4.86
C HIS A 91 -15.55 -20.24 3.77
N ALA A 92 -15.64 -18.94 4.09
CA ALA A 92 -16.02 -17.94 3.10
C ALA A 92 -15.01 -17.88 1.94
N LEU A 93 -13.72 -17.92 2.25
CA LEU A 93 -12.66 -17.93 1.23
C LEU A 93 -12.73 -19.17 0.31
N VAL A 94 -12.93 -20.35 0.89
CA VAL A 94 -13.10 -21.60 0.10
C VAL A 94 -14.34 -21.52 -0.82
N ALA A 95 -15.47 -21.02 -0.30
CA ALA A 95 -16.68 -20.84 -1.10
C ALA A 95 -16.43 -19.89 -2.28
N ILE A 96 -15.83 -18.72 -2.03
CA ILE A 96 -15.48 -17.74 -3.08
C ILE A 96 -14.53 -18.37 -4.12
N CYS A 97 -13.47 -19.04 -3.68
CA CYS A 97 -12.53 -19.68 -4.60
C CYS A 97 -13.20 -20.76 -5.48
N ARG A 98 -14.14 -21.54 -4.93
CA ARG A 98 -14.89 -22.54 -5.70
C ARG A 98 -15.81 -21.92 -6.74
N ASP A 99 -16.49 -20.84 -6.39
CA ASP A 99 -17.45 -20.17 -7.25
C ASP A 99 -16.74 -19.39 -8.37
N VAL A 100 -15.68 -18.65 -8.03
CA VAL A 100 -14.96 -17.77 -8.95
C VAL A 100 -13.97 -18.55 -9.82
N ARG A 101 -13.31 -19.58 -9.26
CA ARG A 101 -12.22 -20.33 -9.90
C ARG A 101 -11.12 -19.41 -10.46
N PRO A 102 -10.48 -18.59 -9.61
CA PRO A 102 -9.53 -17.59 -10.07
C PRO A 102 -8.31 -18.19 -10.77
N THR A 103 -7.82 -17.50 -11.80
CA THR A 103 -6.53 -17.81 -12.43
C THR A 103 -5.39 -17.05 -11.78
N GLU A 104 -5.67 -15.87 -11.22
CA GLU A 104 -4.73 -15.04 -10.50
C GLU A 104 -5.34 -14.57 -9.18
N VAL A 105 -4.56 -14.62 -8.10
CA VAL A 105 -4.97 -14.19 -6.76
C VAL A 105 -3.94 -13.22 -6.21
N TYR A 106 -4.36 -12.01 -5.91
CA TYR A 106 -3.52 -10.97 -5.31
C TYR A 106 -3.94 -10.74 -3.85
N ASN A 107 -3.14 -11.21 -2.91
CA ASN A 107 -3.36 -10.93 -1.49
C ASN A 107 -2.74 -9.58 -1.11
N LEU A 108 -3.58 -8.57 -1.05
CA LEU A 108 -3.24 -7.20 -0.66
C LEU A 108 -3.83 -6.83 0.71
N ALA A 109 -4.58 -7.77 1.29
CA ALA A 109 -5.26 -7.57 2.56
C ALA A 109 -4.27 -7.62 3.72
N ALA A 110 -4.38 -6.67 4.62
CA ALA A 110 -3.57 -6.59 5.83
C ALA A 110 -4.12 -5.57 6.84
N GLN A 111 -3.76 -5.73 8.10
CA GLN A 111 -3.63 -4.62 9.03
C GLN A 111 -2.27 -3.95 8.74
N SER A 112 -2.22 -2.98 7.85
CA SER A 112 -0.96 -2.46 7.28
C SER A 112 -0.33 -1.29 8.04
N HIS A 113 -0.96 -0.82 9.13
CA HIS A 113 -0.45 0.30 9.90
C HIS A 113 0.51 -0.17 11.00
N VAL A 114 1.82 0.04 10.80
CA VAL A 114 2.88 -0.44 11.71
C VAL A 114 2.66 -0.01 13.15
N GLN A 115 2.33 1.27 13.40
CA GLN A 115 2.11 1.76 14.77
C GLN A 115 0.92 1.06 15.45
N VAL A 116 -0.16 0.81 14.73
CA VAL A 116 -1.34 0.09 15.25
C VAL A 116 -1.01 -1.34 15.64
N SER A 117 -0.05 -1.99 14.97
CA SER A 117 0.35 -3.35 15.30
C SER A 117 0.90 -3.51 16.72
N PHE A 118 1.53 -2.45 17.28
CA PHE A 118 1.98 -2.46 18.68
C PHE A 118 0.80 -2.41 19.66
N GLN A 119 -0.33 -1.82 19.27
CA GLN A 119 -1.53 -1.73 20.09
C GLN A 119 -2.43 -2.96 19.92
N MET A 120 -2.40 -3.58 18.73
CA MET A 120 -3.26 -4.72 18.37
C MET A 120 -2.44 -5.89 17.76
N PRO A 121 -1.46 -6.44 18.48
CA PRO A 121 -0.54 -7.43 17.92
C PRO A 121 -1.25 -8.74 17.53
N MET A 122 -2.20 -9.22 18.33
CA MET A 122 -2.93 -10.45 18.05
C MET A 122 -3.80 -10.32 16.79
N TYR A 123 -4.55 -9.23 16.66
CA TYR A 123 -5.34 -8.97 15.46
C TYR A 123 -4.46 -8.87 14.21
N THR A 124 -3.30 -8.21 14.33
CA THR A 124 -2.33 -8.10 13.23
C THR A 124 -1.79 -9.48 12.83
N ALA A 125 -1.43 -10.32 13.80
CA ALA A 125 -0.94 -11.68 13.55
C ALA A 125 -2.02 -12.56 12.88
N GLU A 126 -3.25 -12.46 13.34
CA GLU A 126 -4.38 -13.22 12.81
C GLU A 126 -4.71 -12.81 11.36
N VAL A 127 -4.80 -11.51 11.07
CA VAL A 127 -5.13 -11.04 9.73
C VAL A 127 -3.97 -11.23 8.76
N ASP A 128 -2.76 -10.79 9.12
CA ASP A 128 -1.64 -10.71 8.18
C ASP A 128 -0.91 -12.05 8.01
N GLY A 129 -0.74 -12.80 9.10
CA GLY A 129 -0.07 -14.09 9.10
C GLY A 129 -1.03 -15.25 8.81
N VAL A 130 -1.95 -15.51 9.74
CA VAL A 130 -2.91 -16.63 9.63
C VAL A 130 -3.87 -16.43 8.45
N GLY A 131 -4.31 -15.19 8.20
CA GLY A 131 -5.17 -14.86 7.08
C GLY A 131 -4.55 -15.18 5.72
N THR A 132 -3.23 -14.98 5.55
CA THR A 132 -2.53 -15.41 4.34
C THR A 132 -2.54 -16.94 4.21
N LEU A 133 -2.31 -17.65 5.30
CA LEU A 133 -2.38 -19.11 5.32
C LEU A 133 -3.79 -19.62 4.96
N ASN A 134 -4.85 -18.98 5.49
CA ASN A 134 -6.24 -19.29 5.14
C ASN A 134 -6.50 -19.14 3.64
N LEU A 135 -5.98 -18.10 3.01
CA LEU A 135 -6.18 -17.88 1.58
C LEU A 135 -5.43 -18.92 0.72
N LEU A 136 -4.20 -19.27 1.09
CA LEU A 136 -3.45 -20.36 0.45
C LEU A 136 -4.19 -21.71 0.59
N GLU A 137 -4.71 -22.03 1.79
CA GLU A 137 -5.52 -23.20 2.03
C GLU A 137 -6.84 -23.16 1.24
N ALA A 138 -7.49 -22.01 1.13
CA ALA A 138 -8.71 -21.87 0.35
C ALA A 138 -8.49 -22.24 -1.14
N ILE A 139 -7.38 -21.80 -1.72
CA ILE A 139 -6.98 -22.16 -3.09
C ILE A 139 -6.74 -23.67 -3.17
N ARG A 140 -6.01 -24.24 -2.23
CA ARG A 140 -5.71 -25.68 -2.19
C ARG A 140 -6.97 -26.53 -2.01
N LEU A 141 -7.82 -26.21 -1.04
CA LEU A 141 -9.07 -26.95 -0.74
C LEU A 141 -10.14 -26.78 -1.81
N SER A 142 -10.07 -25.72 -2.61
CA SER A 142 -10.92 -25.56 -3.79
C SER A 142 -10.42 -26.32 -5.04
N GLY A 143 -9.27 -27.00 -4.93
CA GLY A 143 -8.69 -27.80 -6.02
C GLY A 143 -7.97 -26.99 -7.09
N GLN A 144 -7.55 -25.76 -6.78
CA GLN A 144 -6.97 -24.83 -7.75
C GLN A 144 -5.46 -24.61 -7.57
N GLN A 145 -4.81 -25.38 -6.72
CA GLN A 145 -3.39 -25.25 -6.41
C GLN A 145 -2.45 -25.30 -7.64
N LYS A 146 -2.87 -25.93 -8.74
CA LYS A 146 -2.08 -26.04 -9.98
C LYS A 146 -2.50 -25.04 -11.06
N THR A 147 -3.62 -24.36 -10.89
CA THR A 147 -4.20 -23.47 -11.92
C THR A 147 -4.20 -22.01 -11.50
N ALA A 148 -4.31 -21.71 -10.21
CA ALA A 148 -4.25 -20.34 -9.70
C ALA A 148 -2.81 -19.90 -9.44
N ARG A 149 -2.47 -18.69 -9.88
CA ARG A 149 -1.23 -18.02 -9.59
C ARG A 149 -1.44 -17.05 -8.41
N PHE A 150 -0.65 -17.17 -7.37
CA PHE A 150 -0.82 -16.42 -6.15
C PHE A 150 0.30 -15.40 -5.94
N TYR A 151 -0.08 -14.16 -5.72
CA TYR A 151 0.78 -13.06 -5.33
C TYR A 151 0.52 -12.64 -3.89
N GLN A 152 1.58 -12.58 -3.07
CA GLN A 152 1.57 -12.01 -1.72
C GLN A 152 2.19 -10.63 -1.72
N ALA A 153 1.43 -9.62 -1.28
CA ALA A 153 2.00 -8.34 -0.92
C ALA A 153 2.79 -8.48 0.38
N SER A 154 4.08 -8.72 0.26
CA SER A 154 5.03 -8.70 1.36
C SER A 154 5.51 -7.26 1.62
N THR A 155 6.55 -7.03 2.38
CA THR A 155 6.91 -5.69 2.85
C THR A 155 8.41 -5.55 3.11
N SER A 156 8.97 -4.37 2.83
CA SER A 156 10.34 -4.01 3.23
C SER A 156 10.55 -3.97 4.76
N GLU A 157 9.47 -3.88 5.54
CA GLU A 157 9.54 -3.94 7.02
C GLU A 157 10.06 -5.30 7.53
N LEU A 158 10.11 -6.35 6.69
CA LEU A 158 10.77 -7.63 7.01
C LEU A 158 12.26 -7.44 7.32
N TYR A 159 12.93 -6.53 6.61
CA TYR A 159 14.35 -6.24 6.82
C TYR A 159 14.62 -5.56 8.16
N GLY A 160 13.71 -4.71 8.64
CA GLY A 160 13.67 -4.12 9.97
C GLY A 160 15.00 -3.52 10.41
N LYS A 161 15.76 -4.21 11.30
CA LYS A 161 17.15 -3.84 11.60
C LYS A 161 18.04 -4.33 10.47
N VAL A 162 18.27 -3.44 9.52
CA VAL A 162 18.93 -3.70 8.25
C VAL A 162 20.28 -4.41 8.43
N GLN A 163 20.49 -5.53 7.72
CA GLN A 163 21.70 -6.33 7.77
C GLN A 163 22.62 -6.06 6.57
N GLU A 164 22.05 -5.59 5.46
CA GLU A 164 22.76 -5.25 4.21
C GLU A 164 22.15 -4.01 3.57
N ILE A 165 22.94 -3.27 2.79
CA ILE A 165 22.52 -2.06 2.07
C ILE A 165 23.10 -2.10 0.66
N PRO A 166 22.26 -2.00 -0.40
CA PRO A 166 20.78 -2.05 -0.40
C PRO A 166 20.25 -3.44 -0.02
N GLN A 167 18.94 -3.54 0.31
CA GLN A 167 18.31 -4.81 0.62
C GLN A 167 17.88 -5.52 -0.67
N SER A 168 18.22 -6.80 -0.76
CA SER A 168 17.87 -7.71 -1.86
C SER A 168 16.97 -8.86 -1.38
N GLU A 169 16.59 -9.75 -2.29
CA GLU A 169 15.81 -10.94 -1.97
C GLU A 169 16.54 -11.93 -1.04
N THR A 170 17.87 -11.83 -0.94
CA THR A 170 18.72 -12.70 -0.11
C THR A 170 19.15 -12.06 1.21
N THR A 171 18.87 -10.77 1.40
CA THR A 171 19.17 -10.05 2.64
C THR A 171 18.41 -10.66 3.81
N PRO A 172 19.07 -11.04 4.92
CA PRO A 172 18.40 -11.61 6.09
C PRO A 172 17.35 -10.68 6.69
N PHE A 173 16.19 -11.24 7.06
CA PHE A 173 15.13 -10.51 7.73
C PHE A 173 15.42 -10.33 9.22
N TYR A 174 15.12 -9.13 9.75
CA TYR A 174 15.21 -8.82 11.17
C TYR A 174 14.04 -7.89 11.59
N PRO A 175 12.80 -8.42 11.67
CA PRO A 175 11.60 -7.61 11.87
C PRO A 175 11.64 -6.80 13.18
N ARG A 176 11.08 -5.58 13.15
CA ARG A 176 11.10 -4.64 14.27
C ARG A 176 9.71 -4.21 14.74
N SER A 177 8.66 -4.90 14.28
CA SER A 177 7.28 -4.63 14.69
C SER A 177 6.44 -5.90 14.65
N PRO A 178 5.33 -5.98 15.41
CA PRO A 178 4.38 -7.08 15.29
C PRO A 178 3.84 -7.25 13.86
N TYR A 179 3.65 -6.15 13.13
CA TYR A 179 3.30 -6.17 11.71
C TYR A 179 4.35 -6.92 10.88
N ALA A 180 5.62 -6.56 11.04
CA ALA A 180 6.69 -7.20 10.28
C ALA A 180 6.83 -8.69 10.60
N VAL A 181 6.64 -9.09 11.88
CA VAL A 181 6.63 -10.50 12.30
C VAL A 181 5.47 -11.27 11.65
N ALA A 182 4.27 -10.70 11.64
CA ALA A 182 3.10 -11.32 10.98
C ALA A 182 3.30 -11.46 9.46
N LYS A 183 3.85 -10.43 8.81
CA LYS A 183 4.20 -10.47 7.39
C LYS A 183 5.34 -11.45 7.08
N MET A 184 6.26 -11.68 8.01
CA MET A 184 7.30 -12.71 7.87
C MET A 184 6.70 -14.12 7.92
N MET A 185 5.71 -14.37 8.79
CA MET A 185 4.95 -15.62 8.77
C MET A 185 4.28 -15.82 7.41
N ALA A 186 3.62 -14.80 6.87
CA ALA A 186 2.99 -14.85 5.55
C ALA A 186 4.00 -15.14 4.43
N PHE A 187 5.17 -14.48 4.44
CA PHE A 187 6.24 -14.69 3.47
C PHE A 187 6.68 -16.15 3.43
N TRP A 188 7.00 -16.73 4.57
CA TRP A 188 7.46 -18.11 4.66
C TRP A 188 6.35 -19.14 4.41
N ALA A 189 5.08 -18.81 4.70
CA ALA A 189 3.96 -19.63 4.30
C ALA A 189 3.87 -19.73 2.76
N VAL A 190 4.04 -18.62 2.03
CA VAL A 190 4.06 -18.60 0.57
C VAL A 190 5.20 -19.46 0.00
N VAL A 191 6.42 -19.30 0.55
CA VAL A 191 7.57 -20.14 0.14
C VAL A 191 7.28 -21.62 0.41
N ASN A 192 6.75 -21.95 1.58
CA ASN A 192 6.43 -23.33 1.93
C ASN A 192 5.37 -23.94 0.99
N TYR A 193 4.31 -23.20 0.67
CA TYR A 193 3.26 -23.69 -0.24
C TYR A 193 3.76 -23.86 -1.68
N ARG A 194 4.64 -22.98 -2.14
CA ARG A 194 5.34 -23.13 -3.42
C ARG A 194 6.15 -24.42 -3.47
N GLU A 195 6.95 -24.69 -2.45
CA GLU A 195 7.87 -25.84 -2.41
C GLU A 195 7.16 -27.16 -2.09
N SER A 196 6.19 -27.15 -1.14
CA SER A 196 5.56 -28.38 -0.66
C SER A 196 4.38 -28.84 -1.52
N TYR A 197 3.65 -27.89 -2.12
CA TYR A 197 2.45 -28.20 -2.90
C TYR A 197 2.59 -27.87 -4.39
N ASP A 198 3.77 -27.38 -4.80
CA ASP A 198 4.05 -26.97 -6.17
C ASP A 198 3.00 -25.95 -6.66
N MET A 199 2.62 -25.00 -5.80
CA MET A 199 1.76 -23.88 -6.14
C MET A 199 2.56 -22.80 -6.85
N TYR A 200 1.98 -22.16 -7.85
CA TYR A 200 2.53 -20.92 -8.35
C TYR A 200 2.26 -19.81 -7.31
N ALA A 201 3.19 -19.58 -6.41
CA ALA A 201 3.05 -18.61 -5.33
C ALA A 201 4.34 -17.78 -5.18
N CYS A 202 4.21 -16.45 -5.15
CA CYS A 202 5.35 -15.53 -5.07
C CYS A 202 5.09 -14.37 -4.12
N ASN A 203 6.19 -13.83 -3.55
CA ASN A 203 6.18 -12.65 -2.70
C ASN A 203 6.75 -11.44 -3.43
N GLY A 204 6.02 -10.33 -3.48
CA GLY A 204 6.60 -9.02 -3.78
C GLY A 204 7.02 -8.34 -2.48
N ILE A 205 8.32 -8.17 -2.25
CA ILE A 205 8.85 -7.45 -1.09
C ILE A 205 8.75 -5.95 -1.39
N LEU A 206 7.58 -5.39 -1.06
CA LEU A 206 7.22 -4.02 -1.45
C LEU A 206 7.90 -3.00 -0.55
N PHE A 207 8.59 -2.07 -1.17
CA PHE A 207 8.96 -0.80 -0.54
C PHE A 207 7.78 0.18 -0.60
N ASN A 208 7.93 1.37 -0.04
CA ASN A 208 6.81 2.30 0.06
C ASN A 208 6.33 2.72 -1.32
N HIS A 209 5.03 2.61 -1.56
CA HIS A 209 4.40 3.01 -2.81
C HIS A 209 3.15 3.84 -2.53
N GLU A 210 3.10 4.98 -3.17
CA GLU A 210 2.23 6.08 -2.83
C GLU A 210 1.37 6.50 -4.03
N SER A 211 0.25 7.12 -3.73
CA SER A 211 -0.62 7.78 -4.72
C SER A 211 -1.63 8.68 -4.02
N PRO A 212 -2.44 9.48 -4.73
CA PRO A 212 -3.56 10.22 -4.15
C PRO A 212 -4.58 9.36 -3.39
N ARG A 213 -4.52 8.03 -3.53
CA ARG A 213 -5.37 7.05 -2.83
C ARG A 213 -4.74 6.43 -1.59
N ARG A 214 -3.52 6.82 -1.25
CA ARG A 214 -2.87 6.36 -0.02
C ARG A 214 -3.75 6.62 1.20
N GLY A 215 -3.75 5.73 2.18
CA GLY A 215 -4.46 5.93 3.45
C GLY A 215 -3.99 7.20 4.16
N GLU A 216 -4.91 7.97 4.70
CA GLU A 216 -4.67 9.33 5.23
C GLU A 216 -3.76 9.37 6.47
N THR A 217 -3.63 8.25 7.17
CA THR A 217 -2.76 8.10 8.34
C THR A 217 -1.30 7.83 8.01
N PHE A 218 -0.98 7.48 6.74
CA PHE A 218 0.40 7.27 6.31
C PHE A 218 1.12 8.61 6.06
N VAL A 219 2.42 8.63 6.34
CA VAL A 219 3.21 9.87 6.41
C VAL A 219 3.10 10.75 5.19
N THR A 220 3.23 10.20 3.99
CA THR A 220 3.15 10.95 2.72
C THR A 220 1.78 11.61 2.54
N ARG A 221 0.69 10.83 2.72
CA ARG A 221 -0.66 11.35 2.60
C ARG A 221 -1.01 12.32 3.72
N LYS A 222 -0.55 12.06 4.94
CA LYS A 222 -0.68 12.99 6.07
C LYS A 222 -0.04 14.35 5.75
N ILE A 223 1.11 14.36 5.08
CA ILE A 223 1.78 15.58 4.64
C ILE A 223 0.95 16.31 3.60
N THR A 224 0.54 15.65 2.52
CA THR A 224 -0.16 16.31 1.41
C THR A 224 -1.54 16.84 1.82
N LEU A 225 -2.28 16.10 2.66
CA LEU A 225 -3.54 16.57 3.25
C LEU A 225 -3.33 17.78 4.18
N ALA A 226 -2.29 17.76 5.01
CA ALA A 226 -1.99 18.89 5.88
C ALA A 226 -1.62 20.13 5.05
N VAL A 227 -0.80 19.98 4.01
CA VAL A 227 -0.46 21.05 3.06
C VAL A 227 -1.72 21.67 2.45
N ALA A 228 -2.63 20.85 1.94
CA ALA A 228 -3.90 21.30 1.36
C ALA A 228 -4.78 22.04 2.38
N ASN A 229 -4.92 21.48 3.60
CA ASN A 229 -5.71 22.10 4.66
C ASN A 229 -5.08 23.41 5.19
N ILE A 230 -3.76 23.48 5.32
CA ILE A 230 -3.04 24.69 5.74
C ILE A 230 -3.25 25.78 4.70
N LYS A 231 -3.09 25.45 3.40
CA LYS A 231 -3.33 26.38 2.30
C LYS A 231 -4.77 26.92 2.29
N ALA A 232 -5.75 26.07 2.61
CA ALA A 232 -7.16 26.46 2.71
C ALA A 232 -7.53 27.14 4.05
N GLY A 233 -6.59 27.35 4.97
CA GLY A 233 -6.83 27.94 6.29
C GLY A 233 -7.62 27.04 7.25
N LYS A 234 -7.74 25.74 6.96
CA LYS A 234 -8.49 24.76 7.78
C LYS A 234 -7.61 24.06 8.82
N GLN A 235 -6.29 24.20 8.73
CA GLN A 235 -5.31 23.65 9.65
C GLN A 235 -4.18 24.64 9.86
N GLU A 236 -3.64 24.73 11.08
CA GLU A 236 -2.58 25.68 11.40
C GLU A 236 -1.17 25.10 11.20
N CYS A 237 -0.97 23.82 11.55
CA CYS A 237 0.34 23.21 11.60
C CYS A 237 0.26 21.70 11.32
N LEU A 238 1.30 21.17 10.67
CA LEU A 238 1.55 19.73 10.47
C LEU A 238 2.47 19.22 11.61
N TYR A 239 2.07 18.13 12.26
CA TYR A 239 2.89 17.47 13.29
C TYR A 239 3.41 16.12 12.76
N LEU A 240 4.74 15.92 12.82
CA LEU A 240 5.45 14.73 12.36
C LEU A 240 6.33 14.14 13.46
N GLY A 241 6.85 12.94 13.22
CA GLY A 241 7.92 12.32 14.01
C GLY A 241 9.30 12.63 13.42
N ASN A 242 10.13 11.57 13.27
CA ASN A 242 11.47 11.70 12.72
C ASN A 242 11.45 12.14 11.25
N MET A 243 11.88 13.37 10.97
CA MET A 243 11.97 13.92 9.62
C MET A 243 13.22 13.47 8.84
N ASP A 244 14.21 12.90 9.52
CA ASP A 244 15.45 12.40 8.88
C ASP A 244 15.34 10.94 8.44
N ALA A 245 14.27 10.25 8.81
CA ALA A 245 14.00 8.89 8.36
C ALA A 245 13.98 8.83 6.83
N LYS A 246 14.74 7.86 6.29
CA LYS A 246 14.90 7.66 4.84
C LYS A 246 14.01 6.53 4.35
N ARG A 247 13.28 6.78 3.28
CA ARG A 247 12.40 5.79 2.65
C ARG A 247 12.57 5.79 1.13
N ASP A 248 12.42 4.62 0.56
CA ASP A 248 12.30 4.42 -0.87
C ASP A 248 10.82 4.54 -1.22
N TRP A 249 10.45 5.58 -1.96
CA TRP A 249 9.07 5.87 -2.37
C TRP A 249 8.92 5.78 -3.88
N GLY A 250 8.03 4.91 -4.34
CA GLY A 250 7.62 4.82 -5.73
C GLY A 250 6.13 5.11 -5.92
N HIS A 251 5.69 5.19 -7.17
CA HIS A 251 4.28 5.36 -7.48
C HIS A 251 3.55 4.00 -7.47
N ALA A 252 2.39 3.92 -6.83
CA ALA A 252 1.61 2.69 -6.69
C ALA A 252 1.26 2.04 -8.04
N ARG A 253 1.07 2.81 -9.09
CA ARG A 253 0.83 2.33 -10.46
C ARG A 253 1.99 1.48 -10.99
N ASP A 254 3.21 1.94 -10.82
CA ASP A 254 4.39 1.24 -11.29
C ASP A 254 4.56 -0.09 -10.53
N TYR A 255 4.24 -0.09 -9.22
CA TYR A 255 4.27 -1.30 -8.39
C TYR A 255 3.20 -2.32 -8.78
N VAL A 256 1.99 -1.87 -9.14
CA VAL A 256 0.92 -2.76 -9.62
C VAL A 256 1.31 -3.45 -10.92
N GLU A 257 1.98 -2.76 -11.84
CA GLU A 257 2.54 -3.36 -13.04
C GLU A 257 3.54 -4.48 -12.70
N CYS A 258 4.41 -4.25 -11.72
CA CYS A 258 5.35 -5.27 -11.25
C CYS A 258 4.61 -6.51 -10.68
N MET A 259 3.59 -6.30 -9.83
CA MET A 259 2.80 -7.41 -9.27
C MET A 259 2.19 -8.29 -10.38
N TRP A 260 1.65 -7.65 -11.43
CA TRP A 260 1.10 -8.37 -12.57
C TRP A 260 2.19 -9.12 -13.33
N LYS A 261 3.30 -8.47 -13.66
CA LYS A 261 4.44 -9.10 -14.37
C LYS A 261 5.00 -10.30 -13.62
N MET A 262 5.03 -10.28 -12.29
CA MET A 262 5.45 -11.41 -11.46
C MET A 262 4.58 -12.66 -11.69
N LEU A 263 3.27 -12.47 -11.84
CA LEU A 263 2.36 -13.57 -12.12
C LEU A 263 2.33 -14.02 -13.59
N GLN A 264 3.00 -13.32 -14.50
CA GLN A 264 3.10 -13.71 -15.93
C GLN A 264 4.34 -14.56 -16.24
N GLN A 265 5.25 -14.76 -15.26
CA GLN A 265 6.46 -15.54 -15.44
C GLN A 265 6.17 -17.05 -15.53
N ASP A 266 7.07 -17.81 -16.13
CA ASP A 266 6.95 -19.28 -16.24
C ASP A 266 7.10 -19.96 -14.88
N HIS A 267 7.92 -19.42 -14.00
CA HIS A 267 8.21 -19.93 -12.66
C HIS A 267 7.98 -18.89 -11.58
N PRO A 268 7.44 -19.28 -10.41
CA PRO A 268 7.24 -18.36 -9.29
C PRO A 268 8.57 -18.01 -8.63
N GLU A 269 8.88 -16.72 -8.51
CA GLU A 269 10.02 -16.19 -7.78
C GLU A 269 9.59 -15.01 -6.91
N ASP A 270 10.35 -14.76 -5.83
CA ASP A 270 10.17 -13.58 -5.00
C ASP A 270 10.99 -12.41 -5.55
N PHE A 271 10.49 -11.18 -5.45
CA PHE A 271 11.13 -9.99 -5.98
C PHE A 271 11.09 -8.84 -4.99
N VAL A 272 12.20 -8.11 -4.87
CA VAL A 272 12.22 -6.78 -4.28
C VAL A 272 11.58 -5.80 -5.26
N VAL A 273 10.57 -5.09 -4.77
CA VAL A 273 9.84 -4.08 -5.56
C VAL A 273 10.10 -2.72 -4.92
N ALA A 274 11.06 -2.00 -5.50
CA ALA A 274 11.63 -0.76 -4.96
C ALA A 274 12.08 0.16 -6.09
N THR A 275 12.28 1.45 -5.80
CA THR A 275 12.86 2.37 -6.80
C THR A 275 14.38 2.32 -6.83
N GLY A 276 15.02 1.88 -5.74
CA GLY A 276 16.46 1.94 -5.54
C GLY A 276 16.97 3.31 -5.13
N GLU A 277 16.07 4.24 -4.79
CA GLU A 277 16.39 5.59 -4.32
C GLU A 277 15.75 5.88 -2.97
N THR A 278 16.46 6.61 -2.10
CA THR A 278 15.90 7.03 -0.82
C THR A 278 15.84 8.53 -0.69
N ASN A 279 14.77 8.99 -0.05
CA ASN A 279 14.59 10.39 0.30
C ASN A 279 14.16 10.51 1.76
N THR A 280 14.51 11.64 2.41
CA THR A 280 14.08 11.91 3.77
C THR A 280 12.63 12.38 3.81
N VAL A 281 11.97 12.18 4.95
CA VAL A 281 10.64 12.76 5.20
C VAL A 281 10.71 14.29 5.07
N ARG A 282 11.81 14.91 5.53
CA ARG A 282 12.06 16.35 5.39
C ARG A 282 12.01 16.81 3.92
N HIS A 283 12.69 16.08 3.02
CA HIS A 283 12.65 16.38 1.58
C HIS A 283 11.22 16.34 1.03
N PHE A 284 10.46 15.31 1.39
CA PHE A 284 9.06 15.20 0.96
C PHE A 284 8.21 16.38 1.47
N VAL A 285 8.39 16.77 2.74
CA VAL A 285 7.70 17.93 3.34
C VAL A 285 8.05 19.21 2.59
N ASP A 286 9.35 19.49 2.42
CA ASP A 286 9.83 20.71 1.75
C ASP A 286 9.25 20.85 0.33
N ARG A 287 9.31 19.75 -0.45
CA ARG A 287 8.76 19.74 -1.81
C ARG A 287 7.24 19.88 -1.84
N ALA A 288 6.52 19.22 -0.92
CA ALA A 288 5.05 19.33 -0.86
C ALA A 288 4.58 20.75 -0.54
N PHE A 289 5.24 21.43 0.39
CA PHE A 289 4.94 22.83 0.71
C PHE A 289 5.35 23.78 -0.41
N ASP A 290 6.50 23.57 -1.06
CA ASP A 290 6.95 24.40 -2.19
C ASP A 290 5.97 24.31 -3.38
N ILE A 291 5.49 23.11 -3.74
CA ILE A 291 4.46 22.89 -4.77
C ILE A 291 3.17 23.65 -4.44
N ALA A 292 2.79 23.72 -3.17
CA ALA A 292 1.63 24.48 -2.73
C ALA A 292 1.86 26.01 -2.69
N GLY A 293 3.09 26.48 -2.95
CA GLY A 293 3.48 27.88 -2.92
C GLY A 293 3.87 28.41 -1.53
N MET A 294 4.12 27.52 -0.57
CA MET A 294 4.48 27.84 0.82
C MET A 294 5.92 27.40 1.12
N LYS A 295 6.92 28.21 0.72
CA LYS A 295 8.34 27.88 0.92
C LYS A 295 8.71 27.86 2.39
N LEU A 296 9.37 26.78 2.83
CA LEU A 296 9.80 26.59 4.20
C LEU A 296 11.29 26.87 4.39
N ARG A 297 11.65 27.28 5.62
CA ARG A 297 12.98 27.11 6.20
C ARG A 297 12.85 26.31 7.48
N PHE A 298 13.82 25.44 7.74
CA PHE A 298 13.83 24.61 8.95
C PHE A 298 14.77 25.19 9.98
N GLU A 299 14.34 25.20 11.25
CA GLU A 299 15.10 25.67 12.40
C GLU A 299 14.98 24.68 13.56
N GLY A 300 16.04 24.57 14.38
CA GLY A 300 16.10 23.61 15.48
C GLY A 300 16.51 22.21 15.03
N GLU A 301 16.54 21.28 15.98
CA GLU A 301 16.94 19.89 15.77
C GLU A 301 16.05 18.92 16.57
N GLY A 302 15.85 17.70 16.06
CA GLY A 302 15.10 16.64 16.75
C GLY A 302 13.67 17.07 17.07
N VAL A 303 13.26 16.94 18.33
CA VAL A 303 11.90 17.30 18.77
C VAL A 303 11.61 18.80 18.78
N ASN A 304 12.66 19.63 18.75
CA ASN A 304 12.54 21.08 18.72
C ASN A 304 12.55 21.65 17.30
N GLU A 305 12.64 20.80 16.29
CA GLU A 305 12.67 21.23 14.91
C GLU A 305 11.31 21.75 14.45
N VAL A 306 11.36 22.89 13.72
CA VAL A 306 10.19 23.54 13.16
C VAL A 306 10.43 23.92 11.70
N GLY A 307 9.37 23.83 10.87
CA GLY A 307 9.33 24.37 9.52
C GLY A 307 8.55 25.69 9.53
N ILE A 308 9.20 26.77 9.12
CA ILE A 308 8.69 28.14 9.13
C ILE A 308 8.48 28.59 7.69
N GLU A 309 7.30 29.08 7.38
CA GLU A 309 7.03 29.70 6.09
C GLU A 309 7.83 31.00 5.93
N ILE A 310 8.63 31.08 4.87
CA ILE A 310 9.54 32.20 4.65
C ILE A 310 8.77 33.52 4.46
N ALA A 311 7.64 33.47 3.75
CA ALA A 311 6.86 34.65 3.39
C ALA A 311 6.15 35.31 4.59
N THR A 312 5.68 34.50 5.55
CA THR A 312 4.81 34.99 6.65
C THR A 312 5.41 34.87 8.03
N GLY A 313 6.48 34.06 8.19
CA GLY A 313 7.06 33.74 9.49
C GLY A 313 6.22 32.75 10.32
N ARG A 314 5.13 32.20 9.78
CA ARG A 314 4.28 31.22 10.47
C ARG A 314 4.99 29.87 10.57
N THR A 315 4.85 29.22 11.73
CA THR A 315 5.31 27.83 11.91
C THR A 315 4.25 26.90 11.32
N LEU A 316 4.59 26.20 10.24
CA LEU A 316 3.69 25.30 9.54
C LEU A 316 3.98 23.82 9.79
N VAL A 317 5.20 23.48 10.29
CA VAL A 317 5.60 22.10 10.60
C VAL A 317 6.24 22.07 12.00
N ARG A 318 5.93 21.04 12.78
CA ARG A 318 6.54 20.74 14.08
C ARG A 318 6.84 19.27 14.21
N VAL A 319 7.93 18.93 14.85
CA VAL A 319 8.20 17.59 15.34
C VAL A 319 7.51 17.38 16.69
N HIS A 320 6.97 16.18 16.91
CA HIS A 320 6.29 15.82 18.15
C HIS A 320 6.56 14.36 18.53
N GLU A 321 6.96 14.11 19.78
CA GLU A 321 7.36 12.78 20.30
C GLU A 321 6.29 11.69 20.12
N ARG A 322 5.00 12.03 20.18
CA ARG A 322 3.89 11.09 19.98
C ARG A 322 3.99 10.29 18.67
N TYR A 323 4.66 10.84 17.66
CA TYR A 323 4.78 10.24 16.33
C TYR A 323 6.08 9.44 16.13
N PHE A 324 6.90 9.28 17.16
CA PHE A 324 8.06 8.38 17.12
C PHE A 324 7.60 6.94 17.34
N ARG A 325 8.23 6.03 16.62
CA ARG A 325 7.96 4.59 16.79
C ARG A 325 8.77 4.03 17.97
N PRO A 326 8.24 3.04 18.73
CA PRO A 326 9.00 2.37 19.79
C PRO A 326 10.30 1.72 19.31
N ALA A 327 10.32 1.27 18.05
CA ALA A 327 11.50 0.73 17.38
C ALA A 327 11.54 1.31 15.96
N GLU A 328 12.35 2.34 15.76
CA GLU A 328 12.46 3.01 14.47
C GLU A 328 13.26 2.16 13.47
N VAL A 329 12.95 2.32 12.21
CA VAL A 329 13.71 1.83 11.06
C VAL A 329 14.25 3.03 10.32
N ASP A 330 15.55 3.28 10.43
CA ASP A 330 16.18 4.51 9.95
C ASP A 330 16.35 4.55 8.44
N LEU A 331 16.67 3.40 7.82
CA LEU A 331 16.96 3.31 6.39
C LEU A 331 16.34 2.06 5.78
N LEU A 332 15.54 2.26 4.74
CA LEU A 332 15.10 1.22 3.82
C LEU A 332 15.39 1.68 2.38
N ILE A 333 16.21 0.89 1.68
CA ILE A 333 16.52 1.07 0.26
C ILE A 333 16.59 -0.29 -0.41
N GLY A 334 15.70 -0.55 -1.37
CA GLY A 334 15.65 -1.83 -2.06
C GLY A 334 16.57 -1.89 -3.27
N ASP A 335 17.08 -3.07 -3.55
CA ASP A 335 17.78 -3.36 -4.82
C ASP A 335 16.78 -3.94 -5.83
N PRO A 336 16.31 -3.16 -6.82
CA PRO A 336 15.36 -3.64 -7.83
C PRO A 336 16.01 -4.43 -8.96
N ALA A 337 17.32 -4.72 -8.92
CA ALA A 337 18.08 -5.29 -10.04
C ALA A 337 17.45 -6.56 -10.62
N LYS A 338 16.99 -7.48 -9.77
CA LYS A 338 16.32 -8.71 -10.19
C LYS A 338 15.01 -8.42 -10.93
N ALA A 339 14.19 -7.51 -10.44
CA ALA A 339 12.93 -7.14 -11.08
C ALA A 339 13.16 -6.40 -12.41
N LEU A 340 14.15 -5.51 -12.46
CA LEU A 340 14.58 -4.86 -13.71
C LEU A 340 15.01 -5.88 -14.76
N GLU A 341 15.85 -6.84 -14.37
CA GLU A 341 16.42 -7.81 -15.29
C GLU A 341 15.38 -8.83 -15.78
N LYS A 342 14.68 -9.50 -14.85
CA LYS A 342 13.77 -10.62 -15.18
C LYS A 342 12.41 -10.16 -15.66
N LEU A 343 11.82 -9.15 -15.02
CA LEU A 343 10.48 -8.68 -15.34
C LEU A 343 10.46 -7.56 -16.40
N LYS A 344 11.64 -7.01 -16.76
CA LYS A 344 11.74 -5.80 -17.60
C LYS A 344 10.83 -4.68 -17.07
N TRP A 345 10.78 -4.55 -15.75
CA TRP A 345 9.99 -3.56 -15.05
C TRP A 345 10.81 -2.32 -14.76
N ASN A 346 10.26 -1.14 -15.02
CA ASN A 346 10.90 0.13 -14.65
C ASN A 346 10.22 0.72 -13.40
N PRO A 347 10.89 0.76 -12.23
CA PRO A 347 10.32 1.29 -10.99
C PRO A 347 10.16 2.81 -10.97
N ARG A 348 10.70 3.52 -11.95
CA ARG A 348 10.79 4.98 -12.02
C ARG A 348 10.11 5.56 -13.25
N THR A 349 9.01 4.94 -13.67
CA THR A 349 8.16 5.51 -14.72
C THR A 349 7.57 6.85 -14.26
N THR A 350 7.27 6.95 -12.96
CA THR A 350 6.87 8.20 -12.30
C THR A 350 7.98 8.62 -11.33
N SER A 351 8.51 9.83 -11.49
CA SER A 351 9.51 10.39 -10.56
C SER A 351 8.88 10.75 -9.21
N LEU A 352 9.72 10.87 -8.16
CA LEU A 352 9.24 11.31 -6.84
C LEU A 352 8.61 12.71 -6.89
N GLU A 353 9.17 13.63 -7.68
CA GLU A 353 8.65 14.98 -7.85
C GLU A 353 7.24 14.99 -8.49
N GLU A 354 7.04 14.18 -9.52
CA GLU A 354 5.72 14.01 -10.15
C GLU A 354 4.73 13.39 -9.18
N LEU A 355 5.14 12.38 -8.41
CA LEU A 355 4.32 11.74 -7.38
C LEU A 355 3.89 12.73 -6.30
N ILE A 356 4.83 13.50 -5.75
CA ILE A 356 4.51 14.53 -4.73
C ILE A 356 3.52 15.55 -5.31
N LYS A 357 3.79 16.02 -6.53
CA LYS A 357 2.92 16.98 -7.19
C LYS A 357 1.50 16.42 -7.40
N GLU A 358 1.37 15.21 -7.92
CA GLU A 358 0.08 14.56 -8.12
C GLU A 358 -0.71 14.44 -6.80
N MET A 359 -0.03 14.04 -5.72
CA MET A 359 -0.66 13.90 -4.41
C MET A 359 -1.09 15.25 -3.82
N VAL A 360 -0.26 16.29 -3.93
CA VAL A 360 -0.57 17.64 -3.42
C VAL A 360 -1.74 18.24 -4.21
N ASP A 361 -1.68 18.20 -5.54
CA ASP A 361 -2.73 18.75 -6.41
C ASP A 361 -4.09 18.06 -6.15
N ALA A 362 -4.08 16.73 -6.02
CA ALA A 362 -5.29 15.96 -5.72
C ALA A 362 -5.89 16.33 -4.35
N ASP A 363 -5.07 16.52 -3.32
CA ASP A 363 -5.56 16.91 -2.00
C ASP A 363 -6.03 18.36 -1.93
N ILE A 364 -5.39 19.28 -2.63
CA ILE A 364 -5.88 20.66 -2.78
C ILE A 364 -7.25 20.64 -3.45
N ALA A 365 -7.40 19.96 -4.59
CA ALA A 365 -8.67 19.86 -5.29
C ALA A 365 -9.78 19.26 -4.41
N ARG A 366 -9.47 18.23 -3.61
CA ARG A 366 -10.41 17.60 -2.66
C ARG A 366 -10.82 18.55 -1.54
N VAL A 367 -9.89 19.35 -1.01
CA VAL A 367 -10.20 20.29 0.08
C VAL A 367 -11.05 21.47 -0.43
N GLU A 368 -10.84 21.88 -1.67
CA GLU A 368 -11.62 22.92 -2.36
C GLU A 368 -13.00 22.39 -2.78
N ASN A 369 -13.08 21.14 -3.22
CA ASN A 369 -14.32 20.48 -3.60
C ASN A 369 -14.46 19.10 -2.93
N PRO A 370 -15.08 19.02 -1.75
CA PRO A 370 -15.22 17.77 -0.99
C PRO A 370 -16.07 16.68 -1.68
N THR A 371 -16.74 17.00 -2.78
CA THR A 371 -17.52 16.02 -3.56
C THR A 371 -16.66 15.23 -4.53
N LEU A 372 -15.42 15.69 -4.81
CA LEU A 372 -14.48 14.94 -5.65
C LEU A 372 -14.10 13.61 -5.00
N ARG A 373 -14.30 12.54 -5.76
CA ARG A 373 -13.88 11.17 -5.41
C ARG A 373 -12.67 10.80 -6.29
N PHE A 374 -11.63 10.24 -5.69
CA PHE A 374 -10.45 9.75 -6.40
C PHE A 374 -10.28 8.28 -6.19
#